data_56a37102a8413228fc26d3f980da5826
#
_entry.id   56a37102a8413228fc26d3f980da5826
#
_cell.length_a   1.000
_cell.length_b   1.000
_cell.length_c   1.000
_cell.angle_alpha   90.00
_cell.angle_beta   90.00
_cell.angle_gamma   90.00
#
_symmetry.space_group_name_H-M   'P 1'
#
loop_
_entity.id
_entity.type
_entity.pdbx_description
1 polymer ?
#
loop_
_entity_poly.entity_id
_entity_poly.type
_entity_poly.pdbx_seq_one_letter_code
_entity_poly.pdbx_strand_id
1 'polypeptide(L)'
;MSSSADTHYQTLSIEHKEGADWLTLNRPDAFNAIDQIMTEELLDYFGKLYFKHEVRVVVLRGAGKHFCSGLDLNDAGHFGTSNPADMRGQRLISEIIMRMRRCPQPIIGLIQGAATGGGFAFALACDVRYAADNARMNVAMAKIGLTGCDIGISYFLPRAVGASSAAEMMMGGRFVNAKKALRMGLVSEVVESEDLEAAGQSLASDMLAMSPMGLRMTKE
;
A
#
# COMPACT_ATOMS: atom_id res chain seq x y z
N MET A 1 20.64 3.59 -26.18
CA MET A 1 20.24 2.23 -25.74
C MET A 1 20.94 1.98 -24.40
N SER A 2 20.31 2.36 -23.30
CA SER A 2 20.84 2.10 -21.95
C SER A 2 20.10 0.87 -21.44
N SER A 3 20.82 -0.23 -21.27
CA SER A 3 20.34 -1.43 -20.59
C SER A 3 19.86 -1.00 -19.21
N SER A 4 18.54 -1.09 -18.96
CA SER A 4 18.01 -1.03 -17.61
C SER A 4 18.62 -2.22 -16.87
N ALA A 5 19.58 -1.95 -15.98
CA ALA A 5 19.99 -2.95 -15.02
C ALA A 5 18.74 -3.36 -14.25
N ASP A 6 18.32 -4.63 -14.40
CA ASP A 6 17.25 -5.21 -13.60
C ASP A 6 17.61 -5.02 -12.13
N THR A 7 16.98 -4.07 -11.47
CA THR A 7 17.19 -3.84 -10.05
C THR A 7 16.57 -5.04 -9.34
N HIS A 8 17.40 -5.97 -8.89
CA HIS A 8 16.96 -7.13 -8.16
C HIS A 8 16.66 -6.71 -6.71
N TYR A 9 15.38 -6.59 -6.37
CA TYR A 9 14.93 -6.37 -5.00
C TYR A 9 14.90 -7.69 -4.21
N GLN A 10 15.12 -7.63 -2.90
CA GLN A 10 15.13 -8.78 -2.01
C GLN A 10 13.74 -9.04 -1.42
N THR A 11 13.01 -7.95 -1.12
CA THR A 11 11.72 -7.98 -0.42
C THR A 11 10.55 -7.60 -1.31
N LEU A 12 10.83 -7.20 -2.55
CA LEU A 12 9.84 -6.88 -3.57
C LEU A 12 10.01 -7.80 -4.79
N SER A 13 8.90 -8.14 -5.42
CA SER A 13 8.88 -8.75 -6.76
C SER A 13 8.09 -7.86 -7.70
N ILE A 14 8.65 -7.61 -8.89
CA ILE A 14 8.00 -6.78 -9.90
C ILE A 14 7.85 -7.61 -11.17
N GLU A 15 6.64 -7.68 -11.66
CA GLU A 15 6.30 -8.28 -12.95
C GLU A 15 5.70 -7.21 -13.85
N HIS A 16 6.35 -6.90 -14.95
CA HIS A 16 5.84 -5.93 -15.93
C HIS A 16 4.94 -6.64 -16.94
N LYS A 17 3.67 -6.24 -17.01
CA LYS A 17 2.66 -6.79 -17.94
C LYS A 17 1.96 -5.65 -18.67
N GLU A 18 2.14 -5.57 -19.99
CA GLU A 18 1.36 -4.68 -20.88
C GLU A 18 1.25 -3.21 -20.42
N GLY A 19 2.30 -2.68 -19.77
CA GLY A 19 2.31 -1.30 -19.26
C GLY A 19 1.84 -1.16 -17.80
N ALA A 20 1.57 -2.26 -17.12
CA ALA A 20 1.36 -2.31 -15.68
C ALA A 20 2.51 -3.00 -14.96
N ASP A 21 3.00 -2.42 -13.87
CA ASP A 21 3.88 -3.10 -12.92
C ASP A 21 3.02 -3.75 -11.83
N TRP A 22 3.16 -5.08 -11.72
CA TRP A 22 2.63 -5.85 -10.59
C TRP A 22 3.69 -5.90 -9.50
N LEU A 23 3.56 -4.96 -8.56
CA LEU A 23 4.45 -4.82 -7.41
C LEU A 23 3.95 -5.69 -6.26
N THR A 24 4.69 -6.73 -5.94
CA THR A 24 4.37 -7.65 -4.85
C THR A 24 5.30 -7.42 -3.67
N LEU A 25 4.74 -7.14 -2.49
CA LEU A 25 5.47 -7.21 -1.23
C LEU A 25 5.80 -8.68 -0.96
N ASN A 26 7.06 -9.06 -0.90
CA ASN A 26 7.50 -10.44 -0.99
C ASN A 26 8.32 -10.91 0.22
N ARG A 27 7.72 -10.82 1.39
CA ARG A 27 8.18 -11.42 2.65
C ARG A 27 7.05 -12.27 3.27
N PRO A 28 6.51 -13.29 2.57
CA PRO A 28 5.30 -14.00 3.02
C PRO A 28 5.47 -14.66 4.39
N ASP A 29 6.66 -15.17 4.72
CA ASP A 29 6.97 -15.81 6.00
C ASP A 29 6.95 -14.82 7.18
N ALA A 30 7.16 -13.53 6.92
CA ALA A 30 7.03 -12.42 7.87
C ALA A 30 5.72 -11.63 7.65
N PHE A 31 4.72 -12.21 6.99
CA PHE A 31 3.43 -11.54 6.67
C PHE A 31 3.60 -10.21 5.95
N ASN A 32 4.62 -10.08 5.13
CA ASN A 32 5.02 -8.87 4.42
C ASN A 32 5.22 -7.67 5.36
N ALA A 33 5.75 -7.91 6.57
CA ALA A 33 6.11 -6.86 7.51
C ALA A 33 7.22 -5.96 6.93
N ILE A 34 7.11 -4.67 7.23
CA ILE A 34 7.99 -3.62 6.73
C ILE A 34 9.25 -3.58 7.58
N ASP A 35 10.36 -4.04 7.03
CA ASP A 35 11.71 -3.90 7.58
C ASP A 35 12.47 -2.75 6.89
N GLN A 36 13.73 -2.58 7.27
CA GLN A 36 14.57 -1.56 6.67
C GLN A 36 14.78 -1.80 5.17
N ILE A 37 15.00 -3.06 4.75
CA ILE A 37 15.26 -3.40 3.34
C ILE A 37 14.04 -3.06 2.50
N MET A 38 12.85 -3.51 2.90
CA MET A 38 11.60 -3.19 2.19
C MET A 38 11.35 -1.68 2.12
N THR A 39 11.67 -0.95 3.20
CA THR A 39 11.56 0.51 3.23
C THR A 39 12.44 1.17 2.17
N GLU A 40 13.72 0.78 2.09
CA GLU A 40 14.67 1.31 1.12
C GLU A 40 14.27 0.95 -0.33
N GLU A 41 13.85 -0.28 -0.56
CA GLU A 41 13.42 -0.77 -1.87
C GLU A 41 12.14 -0.08 -2.36
N LEU A 42 11.14 0.13 -1.49
CA LEU A 42 9.93 0.89 -1.84
C LEU A 42 10.23 2.35 -2.14
N LEU A 43 11.14 2.98 -1.38
CA LEU A 43 11.61 4.33 -1.68
C LEU A 43 12.29 4.40 -3.05
N ASP A 44 13.14 3.44 -3.36
CA ASP A 44 13.80 3.37 -4.66
C ASP A 44 12.80 3.17 -5.80
N TYR A 45 11.90 2.18 -5.67
CA TYR A 45 10.89 1.87 -6.68
C TYR A 45 9.99 3.07 -6.99
N PHE A 46 9.29 3.61 -5.97
CA PHE A 46 8.38 4.74 -6.17
C PHE A 46 9.12 6.03 -6.56
N GLY A 47 10.37 6.19 -6.14
CA GLY A 47 11.21 7.32 -6.54
C GLY A 47 11.56 7.34 -8.02
N LYS A 48 11.66 6.18 -8.65
CA LYS A 48 11.99 6.04 -10.08
C LYS A 48 10.78 6.15 -11.02
N LEU A 49 9.57 5.91 -10.50
CA LEU A 49 8.35 5.81 -11.32
C LEU A 49 8.05 7.07 -12.12
N TYR A 50 8.37 8.24 -11.61
CA TYR A 50 8.12 9.50 -12.33
C TYR A 50 8.73 9.53 -13.73
N PHE A 51 9.88 8.88 -13.90
CA PHE A 51 10.64 8.83 -15.16
C PHE A 51 10.40 7.54 -15.96
N LYS A 52 9.65 6.57 -15.44
CA LYS A 52 9.31 5.32 -16.10
C LYS A 52 8.00 5.47 -16.90
N HIS A 53 8.13 5.95 -18.14
CA HIS A 53 6.95 6.21 -18.99
C HIS A 53 6.30 4.94 -19.53
N GLU A 54 7.04 3.83 -19.57
CA GLU A 54 6.54 2.50 -19.93
C GLU A 54 5.58 1.93 -18.89
N VAL A 55 5.72 2.33 -17.62
CA VAL A 55 4.80 1.96 -16.54
C VAL A 55 3.68 2.97 -16.49
N ARG A 56 2.46 2.52 -16.73
CA ARG A 56 1.26 3.37 -16.75
C ARG A 56 0.33 3.15 -15.58
N VAL A 57 0.36 1.95 -15.00
CA VAL A 57 -0.44 1.54 -13.83
C VAL A 57 0.46 0.73 -12.92
N VAL A 58 0.24 0.80 -11.61
CA VAL A 58 0.86 -0.08 -10.62
C VAL A 58 -0.23 -0.89 -9.93
N VAL A 59 -0.07 -2.21 -9.86
CA VAL A 59 -0.90 -3.09 -9.06
C VAL A 59 -0.08 -3.54 -7.86
N LEU A 60 -0.44 -3.05 -6.67
CA LEU A 60 0.24 -3.36 -5.41
C LEU A 60 -0.48 -4.49 -4.69
N ARG A 61 0.24 -5.58 -4.39
CA ARG A 61 -0.27 -6.75 -3.67
C ARG A 61 0.74 -7.31 -2.67
N GLY A 62 0.31 -8.21 -1.82
CA GLY A 62 1.20 -8.97 -0.93
C GLY A 62 1.35 -10.42 -1.39
N ALA A 63 2.53 -11.00 -1.23
CA ALA A 63 2.72 -12.44 -1.41
C ALA A 63 2.08 -13.23 -0.25
N GLY A 64 1.54 -14.41 -0.55
CA GLY A 64 0.98 -15.32 0.43
C GLY A 64 -0.35 -14.86 1.03
N LYS A 65 -0.54 -15.12 2.33
CA LYS A 65 -1.86 -15.00 2.99
C LYS A 65 -2.29 -13.57 3.33
N HIS A 66 -1.36 -12.62 3.38
CA HIS A 66 -1.62 -11.28 3.90
C HIS A 66 -1.08 -10.20 2.95
N PHE A 67 -1.75 -9.08 2.90
CA PHE A 67 -1.26 -7.92 2.18
C PHE A 67 0.01 -7.37 2.84
N CYS A 68 -0.09 -6.90 4.08
CA CYS A 68 1.05 -6.41 4.87
C CYS A 68 0.64 -6.24 6.34
N SER A 69 1.40 -6.82 7.25
CA SER A 69 1.14 -6.76 8.70
C SER A 69 1.62 -5.47 9.39
N GLY A 70 2.21 -4.54 8.63
CA GLY A 70 2.77 -3.30 9.16
C GLY A 70 4.24 -3.43 9.50
N LEU A 71 4.70 -2.62 10.47
CA LEU A 71 6.10 -2.56 10.86
C LEU A 71 6.59 -3.92 11.39
N ASP A 72 7.78 -4.34 10.98
CA ASP A 72 8.43 -5.52 11.54
C ASP A 72 8.94 -5.21 12.95
N LEU A 73 8.23 -5.73 13.96
CA LEU A 73 8.57 -5.47 15.36
C LEU A 73 9.88 -6.15 15.81
N ASN A 74 10.38 -7.11 15.05
CA ASN A 74 11.68 -7.74 15.32
C ASN A 74 12.83 -6.86 14.80
N ASP A 75 12.57 -6.00 13.82
CA ASP A 75 13.51 -5.01 13.27
C ASP A 75 13.32 -3.61 13.90
N ALA A 76 12.46 -3.50 14.90
CA ALA A 76 12.03 -2.23 15.51
C ALA A 76 13.15 -1.42 16.19
N GLY A 77 14.34 -1.98 16.35
CA GLY A 77 15.52 -1.23 16.79
C GLY A 77 15.88 -0.05 15.89
N HIS A 78 15.44 -0.06 14.63
CA HIS A 78 15.60 1.05 13.67
C HIS A 78 14.45 2.08 13.73
N PHE A 79 13.38 1.79 14.48
CA PHE A 79 12.18 2.60 14.61
C PHE A 79 11.90 3.03 16.06
N GLY A 80 12.93 3.06 16.90
CA GLY A 80 12.81 3.42 18.31
C GLY A 80 12.20 4.81 18.55
N THR A 81 11.72 5.05 19.77
CA THR A 81 10.83 6.18 20.07
C THR A 81 11.44 7.26 20.95
N SER A 82 12.69 7.12 21.37
CA SER A 82 13.27 7.95 22.43
C SER A 82 14.37 8.94 21.98
N ASN A 83 14.77 8.89 20.71
CA ASN A 83 15.86 9.70 20.18
C ASN A 83 15.45 10.33 18.83
N PRO A 84 15.84 11.56 18.47
CA PRO A 84 15.60 12.13 17.12
C PRO A 84 16.07 11.26 15.96
N ALA A 85 17.09 10.42 16.15
CA ALA A 85 17.53 9.43 15.18
C ALA A 85 16.44 8.37 14.91
N ASP A 86 15.60 8.07 15.90
CA ASP A 86 14.54 7.08 15.85
C ASP A 86 13.37 7.52 14.96
N MET A 87 13.18 8.82 14.80
CA MET A 87 12.19 9.37 13.85
C MET A 87 12.61 9.21 12.40
N ARG A 88 13.85 8.78 12.11
CA ARG A 88 14.30 8.58 10.74
C ARG A 88 13.53 7.47 10.05
N GLY A 89 13.34 6.32 10.69
CA GLY A 89 12.58 5.19 10.14
C GLY A 89 11.15 5.58 9.81
N GLN A 90 10.47 6.25 10.75
CA GLN A 90 9.11 6.75 10.55
C GLN A 90 9.02 7.75 9.38
N ARG A 91 9.98 8.66 9.25
CA ARG A 91 10.05 9.59 8.12
C ARG A 91 10.25 8.89 6.79
N LEU A 92 11.06 7.84 6.74
CA LEU A 92 11.26 7.05 5.53
C LEU A 92 9.97 6.35 5.09
N ILE A 93 9.20 5.77 6.01
CA ILE A 93 7.89 5.17 5.69
C ILE A 93 6.91 6.26 5.24
N SER A 94 6.89 7.41 5.89
CA SER A 94 6.07 8.56 5.45
C SER A 94 6.44 9.02 4.05
N GLU A 95 7.74 9.03 3.72
CA GLU A 95 8.21 9.38 2.38
C GLU A 95 7.77 8.37 1.32
N ILE A 96 7.67 7.07 1.65
CA ILE A 96 7.07 6.08 0.73
C ILE A 96 5.64 6.48 0.38
N ILE A 97 4.81 6.77 1.40
CA ILE A 97 3.42 7.22 1.19
C ILE A 97 3.37 8.46 0.30
N MET A 98 4.25 9.43 0.55
CA MET A 98 4.32 10.65 -0.27
C MET A 98 4.70 10.34 -1.72
N ARG A 99 5.65 9.42 -1.96
CA ARG A 99 6.05 9.00 -3.32
C ARG A 99 4.94 8.22 -4.02
N MET A 100 4.22 7.35 -3.31
CA MET A 100 3.02 6.68 -3.84
C MET A 100 1.96 7.69 -4.31
N ARG A 101 1.78 8.78 -3.57
CA ARG A 101 0.81 9.83 -3.93
C ARG A 101 1.29 10.77 -5.03
N ARG A 102 2.60 11.00 -5.12
CA ARG A 102 3.21 11.90 -6.13
C ARG A 102 3.57 11.21 -7.44
N CYS A 103 3.72 9.87 -7.46
CA CYS A 103 3.96 9.20 -8.73
C CYS A 103 2.73 9.37 -9.64
N PRO A 104 2.94 9.62 -10.94
CA PRO A 104 1.84 9.90 -11.85
C PRO A 104 1.06 8.65 -12.28
N GLN A 105 1.55 7.45 -11.95
CA GLN A 105 0.87 6.19 -12.23
C GLN A 105 -0.22 5.93 -11.19
N PRO A 106 -1.48 5.68 -11.57
CA PRO A 106 -2.48 5.15 -10.66
C PRO A 106 -2.01 3.85 -10.00
N ILE A 107 -2.35 3.70 -8.73
CA ILE A 107 -2.01 2.52 -7.93
C ILE A 107 -3.30 1.81 -7.52
N ILE A 108 -3.43 0.55 -7.94
CA ILE A 108 -4.50 -0.36 -7.53
C ILE A 108 -3.95 -1.23 -6.41
N GLY A 109 -4.55 -1.17 -5.22
CA GLY A 109 -4.22 -2.03 -4.09
C GLY A 109 -5.13 -3.26 -4.07
N LEU A 110 -4.54 -4.46 -4.11
CA LEU A 110 -5.24 -5.73 -3.97
C LEU A 110 -5.02 -6.26 -2.55
N ILE A 111 -6.06 -6.18 -1.72
CA ILE A 111 -5.96 -6.40 -0.28
C ILE A 111 -6.52 -7.77 0.07
N GLN A 112 -5.64 -8.73 0.36
CA GLN A 112 -6.03 -10.03 0.92
C GLN A 112 -5.57 -10.17 2.38
N GLY A 113 -6.31 -10.93 3.17
CA GLY A 113 -5.97 -11.19 4.58
C GLY A 113 -5.80 -9.91 5.39
N ALA A 114 -4.67 -9.75 6.07
CA ALA A 114 -4.44 -8.60 6.92
C ALA A 114 -3.71 -7.45 6.19
N ALA A 115 -4.25 -6.23 6.35
CA ALA A 115 -3.57 -4.97 6.08
C ALA A 115 -3.62 -4.14 7.37
N THR A 116 -2.51 -4.07 8.12
CA THR A 116 -2.52 -3.50 9.47
C THR A 116 -1.41 -2.46 9.65
N GLY A 117 -1.64 -1.45 10.47
CA GLY A 117 -0.63 -0.42 10.76
C GLY A 117 -0.05 0.22 9.51
N GLY A 118 1.26 0.09 9.29
CA GLY A 118 1.94 0.58 8.09
C GLY A 118 1.41 -0.04 6.80
N GLY A 119 1.04 -1.33 6.81
CA GLY A 119 0.41 -1.99 5.67
C GLY A 119 -0.97 -1.41 5.34
N PHE A 120 -1.73 -1.01 6.35
CA PHE A 120 -2.98 -0.29 6.13
C PHE A 120 -2.74 1.11 5.57
N ALA A 121 -1.67 1.80 5.97
CA ALA A 121 -1.30 3.07 5.38
C ALA A 121 -0.92 2.92 3.89
N PHE A 122 -0.21 1.86 3.49
CA PHE A 122 0.04 1.57 2.08
C PHE A 122 -1.26 1.32 1.31
N ALA A 123 -2.19 0.54 1.87
CA ALA A 123 -3.51 0.36 1.27
C ALA A 123 -4.25 1.69 1.08
N LEU A 124 -4.23 2.58 2.08
CA LEU A 124 -4.86 3.91 2.00
C LEU A 124 -4.17 4.83 0.97
N ALA A 125 -2.87 4.68 0.76
CA ALA A 125 -2.11 5.46 -0.23
C ALA A 125 -2.38 5.03 -1.67
N CYS A 126 -2.91 3.82 -1.91
CA CYS A 126 -3.39 3.41 -3.23
C CYS A 126 -4.58 4.28 -3.68
N ASP A 127 -4.70 4.51 -4.99
CA ASP A 127 -5.80 5.28 -5.55
C ASP A 127 -7.11 4.50 -5.50
N VAL A 128 -7.07 3.22 -5.86
CA VAL A 128 -8.18 2.28 -5.76
C VAL A 128 -7.80 1.09 -4.89
N ARG A 129 -8.74 0.56 -4.13
CA ARG A 129 -8.57 -0.64 -3.29
C ARG A 129 -9.65 -1.64 -3.61
N TYR A 130 -9.24 -2.83 -4.03
CA TYR A 130 -10.07 -4.02 -4.10
C TYR A 130 -9.69 -4.95 -2.97
N ALA A 131 -10.63 -5.61 -2.37
CA ALA A 131 -10.40 -6.50 -1.25
C ALA A 131 -10.91 -7.91 -1.53
N ALA A 132 -10.17 -8.89 -1.06
CA ALA A 132 -10.67 -10.24 -0.93
C ALA A 132 -11.72 -10.30 0.20
N ASP A 133 -12.62 -11.27 0.14
CA ASP A 133 -13.67 -11.54 1.15
C ASP A 133 -13.07 -11.74 2.56
N ASN A 134 -11.86 -12.32 2.63
CA ASN A 134 -11.11 -12.57 3.87
C ASN A 134 -10.32 -11.36 4.37
N ALA A 135 -10.36 -10.22 3.67
CA ALA A 135 -9.58 -9.03 4.03
C ALA A 135 -10.03 -8.42 5.35
N ARG A 136 -9.04 -7.96 6.12
CA ARG A 136 -9.25 -7.26 7.39
C ARG A 136 -8.21 -6.15 7.56
N MET A 137 -8.67 -4.99 7.97
CA MET A 137 -7.86 -3.78 8.05
C MET A 137 -8.00 -3.11 9.41
N ASN A 138 -6.91 -2.57 9.95
CA ASN A 138 -6.98 -1.78 11.18
C ASN A 138 -5.81 -0.81 11.34
N VAL A 139 -6.01 0.17 12.22
CA VAL A 139 -4.99 1.10 12.70
C VAL A 139 -4.28 0.46 13.91
N ALA A 140 -3.38 -0.50 13.66
CA ALA A 140 -2.74 -1.30 14.71
C ALA A 140 -1.82 -0.48 15.63
N MET A 141 -1.27 0.63 15.15
CA MET A 141 -0.33 1.50 15.88
C MET A 141 -0.87 1.96 17.23
N ALA A 142 -2.18 2.23 17.33
CA ALA A 142 -2.83 2.62 18.56
C ALA A 142 -2.71 1.55 19.67
N LYS A 143 -2.56 0.26 19.30
CA LYS A 143 -2.45 -0.84 20.26
C LYS A 143 -1.05 -1.03 20.84
N ILE A 144 -0.05 -0.44 20.23
CA ILE A 144 1.36 -0.53 20.68
C ILE A 144 1.88 0.79 21.22
N GLY A 145 0.97 1.70 21.60
CA GLY A 145 1.33 2.99 22.19
C GLY A 145 1.78 4.08 21.22
N LEU A 146 1.67 3.83 19.90
CA LEU A 146 1.90 4.84 18.88
C LEU A 146 0.59 5.55 18.50
N THR A 147 0.71 6.73 17.88
CA THR A 147 -0.47 7.47 17.44
C THR A 147 -1.18 6.78 16.28
N GLY A 148 -2.50 6.74 16.31
CA GLY A 148 -3.33 6.29 15.19
C GLY A 148 -3.37 7.27 14.00
N CYS A 149 -2.73 8.44 14.13
CA CYS A 149 -2.70 9.47 13.09
C CYS A 149 -1.53 9.35 12.12
N ASP A 150 -0.64 8.39 12.36
CA ASP A 150 0.67 8.31 11.74
C ASP A 150 0.65 7.99 10.24
N ILE A 151 1.77 8.28 9.56
CA ILE A 151 2.05 7.95 8.15
C ILE A 151 0.87 8.16 7.19
N GLY A 152 0.15 9.28 7.35
CA GLY A 152 -0.94 9.70 6.48
C GLY A 152 -2.32 9.13 6.80
N ILE A 153 -2.47 8.25 7.79
CA ILE A 153 -3.78 7.65 8.13
C ILE A 153 -4.81 8.74 8.47
N SER A 154 -4.44 9.73 9.29
CA SER A 154 -5.35 10.83 9.64
C SER A 154 -5.74 11.73 8.46
N TYR A 155 -4.98 11.68 7.38
CA TYR A 155 -5.31 12.40 6.15
C TYR A 155 -6.25 11.60 5.23
N PHE A 156 -5.91 10.34 4.95
CA PHE A 156 -6.64 9.51 3.97
C PHE A 156 -7.91 8.90 4.54
N LEU A 157 -7.84 8.37 5.76
CA LEU A 157 -8.94 7.59 6.31
C LEU A 157 -10.22 8.40 6.47
N PRO A 158 -10.22 9.63 7.05
CA PRO A 158 -11.44 10.43 7.14
C PRO A 158 -12.05 10.80 5.78
N ARG A 159 -11.20 10.94 4.75
CA ARG A 159 -11.66 11.22 3.39
C ARG A 159 -12.30 10.00 2.71
N ALA A 160 -11.86 8.81 3.09
CA ALA A 160 -12.43 7.57 2.55
C ALA A 160 -13.75 7.18 3.26
N VAL A 161 -13.82 7.30 4.60
CA VAL A 161 -14.91 6.67 5.38
C VAL A 161 -15.71 7.66 6.25
N GLY A 162 -15.40 8.95 6.18
CA GLY A 162 -15.98 9.98 7.04
C GLY A 162 -15.34 10.03 8.42
N ALA A 163 -15.54 11.16 9.12
CA ALA A 163 -14.83 11.49 10.35
C ALA A 163 -15.13 10.50 11.50
N SER A 164 -16.40 10.11 11.69
CA SER A 164 -16.81 9.25 12.79
C SER A 164 -16.22 7.83 12.68
N SER A 165 -16.31 7.22 11.48
CA SER A 165 -15.74 5.89 11.23
C SER A 165 -14.21 5.90 11.30
N ALA A 166 -13.58 6.98 10.83
CA ALA A 166 -12.14 7.16 10.94
C ALA A 166 -11.70 7.27 12.41
N ALA A 167 -12.41 8.06 13.24
CA ALA A 167 -12.14 8.19 14.66
C ALA A 167 -12.29 6.85 15.40
N GLU A 168 -13.36 6.08 15.10
CA GLU A 168 -13.55 4.73 15.65
C GLU A 168 -12.34 3.84 15.34
N MET A 169 -11.85 3.85 14.10
CA MET A 169 -10.71 3.02 13.70
C MET A 169 -9.39 3.50 14.31
N MET A 170 -9.12 4.82 14.30
CA MET A 170 -7.88 5.39 14.82
C MET A 170 -7.76 5.28 16.34
N MET A 171 -8.84 5.49 17.06
CA MET A 171 -8.83 5.43 18.54
C MET A 171 -9.02 4.01 19.06
N GLY A 172 -9.82 3.20 18.38
CA GLY A 172 -10.16 1.85 18.83
C GLY A 172 -9.23 0.74 18.34
N GLY A 173 -8.50 0.96 17.24
CA GLY A 173 -7.62 -0.03 16.64
C GLY A 173 -8.31 -1.36 16.26
N ARG A 174 -9.65 -1.36 16.15
CA ARG A 174 -10.42 -2.58 15.82
C ARG A 174 -10.27 -2.95 14.36
N PHE A 175 -10.34 -4.24 14.09
CA PHE A 175 -10.39 -4.72 12.70
C PHE A 175 -11.73 -4.38 12.03
N VAL A 176 -11.63 -3.90 10.80
CA VAL A 176 -12.73 -3.79 9.85
C VAL A 176 -12.57 -4.90 8.83
N ASN A 177 -13.59 -5.76 8.67
CA ASN A 177 -13.62 -6.81 7.66
C ASN A 177 -14.02 -6.26 6.28
N ALA A 178 -13.83 -7.07 5.22
CA ALA A 178 -14.13 -6.69 3.84
C ALA A 178 -15.55 -6.15 3.65
N LYS A 179 -16.57 -6.80 4.22
CA LYS A 179 -17.97 -6.40 4.13
C LYS A 179 -18.23 -5.02 4.76
N LYS A 180 -17.64 -4.73 5.95
CA LYS A 180 -17.75 -3.40 6.57
C LYS A 180 -16.96 -2.37 5.77
N ALA A 181 -15.78 -2.73 5.26
CA ALA A 181 -14.94 -1.87 4.43
C ALA A 181 -15.65 -1.39 3.16
N LEU A 182 -16.33 -2.29 2.45
CA LEU A 182 -17.14 -1.95 1.27
C LEU A 182 -18.28 -0.98 1.64
N ARG A 183 -19.05 -1.30 2.69
CA ARG A 183 -20.20 -0.45 3.10
C ARG A 183 -19.80 0.97 3.49
N MET A 184 -18.59 1.16 4.02
CA MET A 184 -18.12 2.49 4.45
C MET A 184 -17.28 3.22 3.38
N GLY A 185 -17.12 2.62 2.18
CA GLY A 185 -16.36 3.20 1.08
C GLY A 185 -14.85 3.10 1.25
N LEU A 186 -14.36 2.27 2.17
CA LEU A 186 -12.92 2.06 2.36
C LEU A 186 -12.29 1.29 1.20
N VAL A 187 -13.03 0.36 0.61
CA VAL A 187 -12.69 -0.36 -0.61
C VAL A 187 -13.78 -0.20 -1.65
N SER A 188 -13.43 -0.24 -2.92
CA SER A 188 -14.37 -0.04 -4.04
C SER A 188 -15.08 -1.33 -4.41
N GLU A 189 -14.46 -2.49 -4.14
CA GLU A 189 -15.00 -3.80 -4.48
C GLU A 189 -14.52 -4.86 -3.49
N VAL A 190 -15.33 -5.90 -3.33
CA VAL A 190 -14.99 -7.13 -2.60
C VAL A 190 -15.33 -8.32 -3.47
N VAL A 191 -14.36 -9.19 -3.67
CA VAL A 191 -14.48 -10.42 -4.46
C VAL A 191 -14.01 -11.63 -3.64
N GLU A 192 -14.30 -12.83 -4.11
CA GLU A 192 -13.71 -14.05 -3.55
C GLU A 192 -12.17 -13.98 -3.65
N SER A 193 -11.48 -14.59 -2.71
CA SER A 193 -10.00 -14.48 -2.63
C SER A 193 -9.30 -14.95 -3.90
N GLU A 194 -9.83 -15.96 -4.56
CA GLU A 194 -9.33 -16.53 -5.81
C GLU A 194 -9.51 -15.61 -7.03
N ASP A 195 -10.49 -14.71 -6.98
CA ASP A 195 -10.82 -13.80 -8.08
C ASP A 195 -10.12 -12.43 -7.96
N LEU A 196 -9.43 -12.16 -6.84
CA LEU A 196 -8.87 -10.83 -6.56
C LEU A 196 -7.86 -10.38 -7.62
N GLU A 197 -7.01 -11.28 -8.08
CA GLU A 197 -6.02 -10.96 -9.12
C GLU A 197 -6.69 -10.67 -10.47
N ALA A 198 -7.70 -11.47 -10.84
CA ALA A 198 -8.47 -11.27 -12.08
C ALA A 198 -9.23 -9.93 -12.06
N ALA A 199 -9.85 -9.57 -10.93
CA ALA A 199 -10.51 -8.29 -10.75
C ALA A 199 -9.52 -7.12 -10.88
N GLY A 200 -8.34 -7.24 -10.29
CA GLY A 200 -7.26 -6.24 -10.40
C GLY A 200 -6.76 -6.10 -11.85
N GLN A 201 -6.59 -7.21 -12.56
CA GLN A 201 -6.20 -7.21 -13.99
C GLN A 201 -7.25 -6.52 -14.85
N SER A 202 -8.54 -6.79 -14.61
CA SER A 202 -9.64 -6.15 -15.33
C SER A 202 -9.59 -4.63 -15.18
N LEU A 203 -9.48 -4.12 -13.95
CA LEU A 203 -9.38 -2.68 -13.70
C LEU A 203 -8.10 -2.07 -14.30
N ALA A 204 -6.96 -2.76 -14.20
CA ALA A 204 -5.72 -2.30 -14.81
C ALA A 204 -5.85 -2.18 -16.33
N SER A 205 -6.52 -3.15 -16.98
CA SER A 205 -6.79 -3.13 -18.43
C SER A 205 -7.68 -1.95 -18.82
N ASP A 206 -8.73 -1.67 -18.05
CA ASP A 206 -9.60 -0.50 -18.27
C ASP A 206 -8.81 0.82 -18.16
N MET A 207 -7.93 0.95 -17.16
CA MET A 207 -7.07 2.12 -17.02
C MET A 207 -6.06 2.24 -18.17
N LEU A 208 -5.49 1.11 -18.62
CA LEU A 208 -4.53 1.09 -19.72
C LEU A 208 -5.18 1.44 -21.09
N ALA A 209 -6.49 1.22 -21.24
CA ALA A 209 -7.24 1.64 -22.41
C ALA A 209 -7.43 3.17 -22.50
N MET A 210 -7.28 3.91 -21.40
CA MET A 210 -7.37 5.36 -21.37
C MET A 210 -6.14 6.00 -22.02
N SER A 211 -6.24 7.29 -22.40
CA SER A 211 -5.07 8.01 -22.91
C SER A 211 -3.99 8.13 -21.81
N PRO A 212 -2.70 7.88 -22.11
CA PRO A 212 -1.63 7.96 -21.12
C PRO A 212 -1.56 9.30 -20.39
N MET A 213 -1.70 10.40 -21.11
CA MET A 213 -1.69 11.75 -20.54
C MET A 213 -2.94 11.99 -19.67
N GLY A 214 -4.13 11.58 -20.16
CA GLY A 214 -5.38 11.74 -19.43
C GLY A 214 -5.36 10.99 -18.10
N LEU A 215 -4.83 9.76 -18.09
CA LEU A 215 -4.71 8.95 -16.87
C LEU A 215 -3.77 9.61 -15.84
N ARG A 216 -2.60 10.09 -16.26
CA ARG A 216 -1.65 10.83 -15.40
C ARG A 216 -2.28 12.08 -14.78
N MET A 217 -2.86 12.94 -15.62
CA MET A 217 -3.45 14.20 -15.19
C MET A 217 -4.68 14.02 -14.28
N THR A 218 -5.33 12.85 -14.34
CA THR A 218 -6.46 12.53 -13.46
C THR A 218 -5.97 12.22 -12.04
N LYS A 219 -4.78 11.63 -11.90
CA LYS A 219 -4.19 11.36 -10.59
C LYS A 219 -3.56 12.61 -9.97
N GLU A 220 -2.84 13.44 -10.75
CA GLU A 220 -2.21 14.69 -10.31
C GLU A 220 -3.23 15.78 -9.98
#